data_56cae137c3e79751ceecb0d0fca94842
#
_entry.id   56cae137c3e79751ceecb0d0fca94842
#
_cell.length_a   1.000
_cell.length_b   1.000
_cell.length_c   1.000
_cell.angle_alpha   90.00
_cell.angle_beta   90.00
_cell.angle_gamma   90.00
#
_symmetry.space_group_name_H-M   'P 1'
#
loop_
_entity.id
_entity.type
_entity.pdbx_description
1 polymer ?
#
loop_
_entity_poly.entity_id
_entity_poly.type
_entity_poly.pdbx_seq_one_letter_code
_entity_poly.pdbx_strand_id
1 'polypeptide(L)'
;VGQERAKANVEVFIQAALLRGETLDHVLLYGPPGLGKTTLARIIGRELGVNVKITSGPAIERPGDLAAILTGLNRGDVLFIDEIHRLSRTVEEILYPAMEDYALDIVVGKGPSARSLRLDLAHFTLVGATTRIGLLTSPLRDRFGVVARLEYYRPEALQEIVFRTAAVLGVSIIPEAALEVASRARGTPRIANRLLKRVRDFAQVKSEDIISVDTTRAALNSLEVDPLGLDRSDRQLLQALINNFGGGP
;
A
#
# COMPACT_ATOMS: atom_id res chain seq x y z
N VAL A 1 0.11 9.51 -10.24
CA VAL A 1 -0.71 10.60 -9.72
C VAL A 1 -0.50 10.71 -8.22
N GLY A 2 -0.29 11.93 -7.70
CA GLY A 2 -0.08 12.17 -6.26
C GLY A 2 1.21 11.60 -5.71
N GLN A 3 1.42 11.74 -4.39
CA GLN A 3 2.61 11.25 -3.68
C GLN A 3 3.93 11.84 -4.22
N GLU A 4 3.91 13.10 -4.67
CA GLU A 4 5.02 13.69 -5.45
C GLU A 4 6.36 13.60 -4.70
N ARG A 5 6.36 13.88 -3.38
CA ARG A 5 7.57 13.81 -2.56
C ARG A 5 8.09 12.36 -2.42
N ALA A 6 7.19 11.41 -2.15
CA ALA A 6 7.57 10.01 -2.01
C ALA A 6 8.08 9.44 -3.34
N LYS A 7 7.41 9.76 -4.46
CA LYS A 7 7.83 9.34 -5.80
C LYS A 7 9.19 9.92 -6.17
N ALA A 8 9.38 11.24 -6.04
CA ALA A 8 10.63 11.90 -6.39
C ALA A 8 11.83 11.29 -5.63
N ASN A 9 11.68 11.03 -4.33
CA ASN A 9 12.74 10.39 -3.55
C ASN A 9 13.04 8.97 -4.04
N VAL A 10 12.00 8.13 -4.20
CA VAL A 10 12.18 6.74 -4.65
C VAL A 10 12.76 6.69 -6.07
N GLU A 11 12.35 7.59 -6.95
CA GLU A 11 12.86 7.69 -8.32
C GLU A 11 14.38 7.96 -8.36
N VAL A 12 14.88 8.88 -7.51
CA VAL A 12 16.33 9.15 -7.40
C VAL A 12 17.08 7.88 -7.00
N PHE A 13 16.59 7.12 -6.02
CA PHE A 13 17.25 5.90 -5.57
C PHE A 13 17.21 4.79 -6.63
N ILE A 14 16.08 4.65 -7.36
CA ILE A 14 15.97 3.71 -8.49
C ILE A 14 17.00 4.05 -9.57
N GLN A 15 17.07 5.31 -10.00
CA GLN A 15 18.00 5.76 -11.02
C GLN A 15 19.45 5.55 -10.58
N ALA A 16 19.78 5.86 -9.34
CA ALA A 16 21.11 5.63 -8.80
C ALA A 16 21.51 4.15 -8.77
N ALA A 17 20.58 3.26 -8.36
CA ALA A 17 20.80 1.81 -8.39
C ALA A 17 21.03 1.28 -9.82
N LEU A 18 20.20 1.72 -10.77
CA LEU A 18 20.34 1.37 -12.19
C LEU A 18 21.67 1.82 -12.78
N LEU A 19 22.11 3.06 -12.48
CA LEU A 19 23.39 3.60 -12.96
C LEU A 19 24.61 2.82 -12.42
N ARG A 20 24.53 2.31 -11.18
CA ARG A 20 25.60 1.51 -10.58
C ARG A 20 25.52 0.02 -10.90
N GLY A 21 24.40 -0.46 -11.49
CA GLY A 21 24.16 -1.89 -11.72
C GLY A 21 23.95 -2.68 -10.41
N GLU A 22 23.48 -2.00 -9.36
CA GLU A 22 23.24 -2.56 -8.04
C GLU A 22 21.75 -2.80 -7.78
N THR A 23 21.44 -3.62 -6.78
CA THR A 23 20.06 -3.74 -6.27
C THR A 23 19.69 -2.46 -5.52
N LEU A 24 18.42 -2.05 -5.61
CA LEU A 24 17.90 -0.94 -4.81
C LEU A 24 17.96 -1.30 -3.32
N ASP A 25 18.29 -0.34 -2.48
CA ASP A 25 18.19 -0.47 -1.02
C ASP A 25 16.78 -0.86 -0.59
N HIS A 26 16.66 -1.50 0.58
CA HIS A 26 15.34 -1.85 1.12
C HIS A 26 14.49 -0.62 1.39
N VAL A 27 13.21 -0.68 1.01
CA VAL A 27 12.27 0.45 1.06
C VAL A 27 11.15 0.18 2.05
N LEU A 28 10.90 1.09 2.97
CA LEU A 28 9.74 1.08 3.87
C LEU A 28 8.69 2.10 3.42
N LEU A 29 7.51 1.62 3.04
CA LEU A 29 6.35 2.45 2.71
C LEU A 29 5.39 2.50 3.89
N TYR A 30 5.13 3.68 4.46
CA TYR A 30 4.20 3.78 5.57
C TYR A 30 3.15 4.89 5.37
N GLY A 31 2.02 4.74 6.02
CA GLY A 31 0.91 5.69 5.96
C GLY A 31 -0.45 5.00 6.01
N PRO A 32 -1.54 5.77 6.04
CA PRO A 32 -2.90 5.26 6.12
C PRO A 32 -3.22 4.16 5.10
N PRO A 33 -4.24 3.31 5.35
CA PRO A 33 -4.62 2.27 4.41
C PRO A 33 -5.22 2.87 3.12
N GLY A 34 -5.07 2.15 1.99
CA GLY A 34 -5.71 2.53 0.73
C GLY A 34 -5.01 3.63 -0.08
N LEU A 35 -3.79 4.06 0.30
CA LEU A 35 -3.03 5.11 -0.37
C LEU A 35 -2.13 4.62 -1.53
N GLY A 36 -2.12 3.31 -1.82
CA GLY A 36 -1.39 2.77 -2.97
C GLY A 36 -0.01 2.20 -2.67
N LYS A 37 0.31 1.80 -1.41
CA LYS A 37 1.59 1.18 -1.05
C LYS A 37 1.95 -0.01 -1.95
N THR A 38 1.03 -0.94 -2.14
CA THR A 38 1.20 -2.10 -3.04
C THR A 38 1.38 -1.69 -4.51
N THR A 39 0.67 -0.63 -4.94
CA THR A 39 0.82 -0.09 -6.30
C THR A 39 2.21 0.50 -6.51
N LEU A 40 2.72 1.24 -5.53
CA LEU A 40 4.06 1.82 -5.59
C LEU A 40 5.15 0.72 -5.64
N ALA A 41 5.00 -0.35 -4.85
CA ALA A 41 5.92 -1.49 -4.92
C ALA A 41 5.96 -2.13 -6.33
N ARG A 42 4.79 -2.27 -6.98
CA ARG A 42 4.73 -2.76 -8.37
C ARG A 42 5.38 -1.81 -9.37
N ILE A 43 5.24 -0.50 -9.15
CA ILE A 43 5.90 0.52 -9.98
C ILE A 43 7.41 0.42 -9.79
N ILE A 44 7.92 0.30 -8.56
CA ILE A 44 9.35 0.11 -8.28
C ILE A 44 9.89 -1.09 -9.06
N GLY A 45 9.23 -2.25 -8.98
CA GLY A 45 9.67 -3.42 -9.73
C GLY A 45 9.64 -3.23 -11.25
N ARG A 46 8.64 -2.52 -11.77
CA ARG A 46 8.55 -2.19 -13.20
C ARG A 46 9.67 -1.26 -13.65
N GLU A 47 9.96 -0.22 -12.89
CA GLU A 47 11.05 0.73 -13.20
C GLU A 47 12.42 0.08 -13.12
N LEU A 48 12.61 -0.89 -12.21
CA LEU A 48 13.82 -1.70 -12.10
C LEU A 48 13.89 -2.80 -13.17
N GLY A 49 12.80 -3.12 -13.88
CA GLY A 49 12.74 -4.20 -14.86
C GLY A 49 12.79 -5.60 -14.25
N VAL A 50 12.35 -5.79 -13.01
CA VAL A 50 12.46 -7.04 -12.24
C VAL A 50 11.09 -7.57 -11.79
N ASN A 51 11.04 -8.83 -11.33
CA ASN A 51 9.82 -9.41 -10.80
C ASN A 51 9.48 -8.87 -9.40
N VAL A 52 8.19 -8.81 -9.10
CA VAL A 52 7.69 -8.41 -7.78
C VAL A 52 6.93 -9.58 -7.16
N LYS A 53 7.50 -10.18 -6.12
CA LYS A 53 6.82 -11.19 -5.31
C LYS A 53 6.06 -10.48 -4.19
N ILE A 54 4.75 -10.74 -4.10
CA ILE A 54 3.87 -10.06 -3.16
C ILE A 54 3.38 -11.05 -2.10
N THR A 55 3.54 -10.66 -0.84
CA THR A 55 3.01 -11.39 0.33
C THR A 55 2.56 -10.38 1.41
N SER A 56 2.17 -10.88 2.57
CA SER A 56 1.79 -10.06 3.72
C SER A 56 2.35 -10.63 5.01
N GLY A 57 2.54 -9.79 6.03
CA GLY A 57 2.98 -10.23 7.36
C GLY A 57 2.14 -11.39 7.91
N PRO A 58 0.79 -11.30 7.90
CA PRO A 58 -0.07 -12.39 8.35
C PRO A 58 0.05 -13.69 7.56
N ALA A 59 0.50 -13.66 6.32
CA ALA A 59 0.67 -14.86 5.48
C ALA A 59 2.00 -15.58 5.73
N ILE A 60 2.91 -14.98 6.48
CA ILE A 60 4.20 -15.56 6.86
C ILE A 60 4.09 -15.96 8.33
N GLU A 61 3.63 -17.16 8.58
CA GLU A 61 3.38 -17.63 9.96
C GLU A 61 4.65 -18.18 10.63
N ARG A 62 5.53 -18.79 9.84
CA ARG A 62 6.71 -19.51 10.33
C ARG A 62 7.99 -19.06 9.61
N PRO A 63 9.13 -19.20 10.27
CA PRO A 63 10.44 -18.96 9.66
C PRO A 63 10.65 -19.65 8.31
N GLY A 64 10.17 -20.91 8.18
CA GLY A 64 10.25 -21.68 6.95
C GLY A 64 9.47 -21.09 5.77
N ASP A 65 8.34 -20.40 6.03
CA ASP A 65 7.55 -19.75 4.99
C ASP A 65 8.36 -18.60 4.37
N LEU A 66 9.01 -17.80 5.22
CA LEU A 66 9.88 -16.71 4.76
C LEU A 66 11.10 -17.26 4.01
N ALA A 67 11.76 -18.30 4.55
CA ALA A 67 12.89 -18.94 3.91
C ALA A 67 12.55 -19.45 2.50
N ALA A 68 11.40 -20.11 2.33
CA ALA A 68 10.92 -20.59 1.03
C ALA A 68 10.63 -19.43 0.04
N ILE A 69 10.17 -18.29 0.56
CA ILE A 69 9.98 -17.09 -0.25
C ILE A 69 11.32 -16.54 -0.72
N LEU A 70 12.27 -16.36 0.20
CA LEU A 70 13.56 -15.72 -0.05
C LEU A 70 14.46 -16.57 -0.98
N THR A 71 14.52 -17.88 -0.79
CA THR A 71 15.28 -18.80 -1.65
C THR A 71 14.74 -18.90 -3.07
N GLY A 72 13.47 -18.52 -3.29
CA GLY A 72 12.84 -18.48 -4.62
C GLY A 72 12.95 -17.13 -5.32
N LEU A 73 13.74 -16.16 -4.82
CA LEU A 73 13.99 -14.88 -5.47
C LEU A 73 15.20 -14.97 -6.39
N ASN A 74 15.13 -14.26 -7.52
CA ASN A 74 16.26 -14.05 -8.40
C ASN A 74 16.98 -12.74 -8.04
N ARG A 75 18.18 -12.56 -8.58
CA ARG A 75 18.94 -11.32 -8.38
C ARG A 75 18.17 -10.11 -8.89
N GLY A 76 18.02 -9.12 -8.03
CA GLY A 76 17.32 -7.87 -8.30
C GLY A 76 15.82 -7.91 -8.05
N ASP A 77 15.21 -9.09 -7.83
CA ASP A 77 13.77 -9.20 -7.57
C ASP A 77 13.33 -8.34 -6.36
N VAL A 78 12.09 -7.88 -6.40
CA VAL A 78 11.46 -7.15 -5.32
C VAL A 78 10.57 -8.10 -4.52
N LEU A 79 10.81 -8.20 -3.22
CA LEU A 79 9.88 -8.83 -2.27
C LEU A 79 9.04 -7.74 -1.60
N PHE A 80 7.73 -7.75 -1.84
CA PHE A 80 6.79 -6.85 -1.16
C PHE A 80 6.08 -7.58 -0.02
N ILE A 81 6.19 -7.05 1.21
CA ILE A 81 5.49 -7.55 2.38
C ILE A 81 4.52 -6.48 2.88
N ASP A 82 3.20 -6.69 2.67
CA ASP A 82 2.18 -5.81 3.24
C ASP A 82 1.97 -6.11 4.73
N GLU A 83 1.58 -5.07 5.50
CA GLU A 83 1.39 -5.16 6.95
C GLU A 83 2.61 -5.81 7.66
N ILE A 84 3.83 -5.41 7.27
CA ILE A 84 5.09 -6.01 7.76
C ILE A 84 5.22 -5.97 9.27
N HIS A 85 4.58 -5.01 9.96
CA HIS A 85 4.52 -4.92 11.43
C HIS A 85 3.79 -6.09 12.10
N ARG A 86 3.16 -6.97 11.32
CA ARG A 86 2.48 -8.19 11.81
C ARG A 86 3.32 -9.46 11.71
N LEU A 87 4.56 -9.35 11.27
CA LEU A 87 5.49 -10.47 11.35
C LEU A 87 5.71 -10.87 12.81
N SER A 88 5.81 -12.16 13.07
CA SER A 88 6.21 -12.64 14.39
C SER A 88 7.69 -12.34 14.62
N ARG A 89 8.10 -12.22 15.89
CA ARG A 89 9.49 -11.93 16.24
C ARG A 89 10.48 -12.96 15.69
N THR A 90 10.09 -14.24 15.68
CA THR A 90 10.91 -15.32 15.14
C THR A 90 11.10 -15.22 13.62
N VAL A 91 10.13 -14.67 12.90
CA VAL A 91 10.24 -14.39 11.46
C VAL A 91 11.10 -13.16 11.21
N GLU A 92 10.95 -12.10 12.02
CA GLU A 92 11.81 -10.91 11.92
C GLU A 92 13.29 -11.26 12.13
N GLU A 93 13.62 -12.13 13.10
CA GLU A 93 14.99 -12.55 13.39
C GLU A 93 15.67 -13.24 12.19
N ILE A 94 14.92 -13.93 11.35
CA ILE A 94 15.42 -14.49 10.09
C ILE A 94 15.53 -13.43 8.99
N LEU A 95 14.66 -12.44 9.01
CA LEU A 95 14.67 -11.39 8.01
C LEU A 95 15.89 -10.48 8.14
N TYR A 96 16.43 -10.29 9.35
CA TYR A 96 17.57 -9.41 9.58
C TYR A 96 18.82 -9.81 8.78
N PRO A 97 19.37 -11.04 8.92
CA PRO A 97 20.54 -11.44 8.13
C PRO A 97 20.22 -11.51 6.63
N ALA A 98 18.97 -11.80 6.26
CA ALA A 98 18.54 -11.79 4.87
C ALA A 98 18.61 -10.39 4.24
N MET A 99 18.33 -9.34 5.02
CA MET A 99 18.41 -7.94 4.56
C MET A 99 19.84 -7.40 4.57
N GLU A 100 20.65 -7.75 5.55
CA GLU A 100 22.01 -7.19 5.73
C GLU A 100 23.04 -7.95 4.91
N ASP A 101 23.05 -9.29 5.05
CA ASP A 101 24.09 -10.15 4.51
C ASP A 101 23.64 -10.94 3.28
N TYR A 102 22.36 -10.84 2.89
CA TYR A 102 21.77 -11.71 1.87
C TYR A 102 22.00 -13.19 2.16
N ALA A 103 21.78 -13.59 3.42
CA ALA A 103 21.98 -14.96 3.88
C ALA A 103 20.89 -15.39 4.85
N LEU A 104 20.65 -16.70 4.92
CA LEU A 104 19.77 -17.34 5.89
C LEU A 104 20.57 -18.30 6.76
N ASP A 105 20.41 -18.21 8.08
CA ASP A 105 20.94 -19.17 9.00
C ASP A 105 19.84 -20.18 9.39
N ILE A 106 19.99 -21.43 8.92
CA ILE A 106 19.03 -22.51 9.14
C ILE A 106 19.63 -23.52 10.10
N VAL A 107 18.92 -23.80 11.18
CA VAL A 107 19.31 -24.87 12.10
C VAL A 107 18.75 -26.21 11.61
N VAL A 108 19.65 -27.13 11.23
CA VAL A 108 19.31 -28.47 10.76
C VAL A 108 19.64 -29.48 11.85
N GLY A 109 18.67 -30.33 12.19
CA GLY A 109 18.81 -31.33 13.26
C GLY A 109 18.16 -30.91 14.57
N LYS A 110 18.24 -31.75 15.57
CA LYS A 110 17.70 -31.51 16.92
C LYS A 110 18.73 -31.86 18.01
N GLY A 111 18.65 -31.15 19.14
CA GLY A 111 19.51 -31.40 20.28
C GLY A 111 20.99 -31.03 20.05
N PRO A 112 21.93 -31.71 20.74
CA PRO A 112 23.38 -31.37 20.70
C PRO A 112 24.03 -31.58 19.32
N SER A 113 23.38 -32.31 18.40
CA SER A 113 23.86 -32.55 17.03
C SER A 113 23.28 -31.55 16.02
N ALA A 114 22.51 -30.56 16.44
CA ALA A 114 22.00 -29.51 15.57
C ALA A 114 23.17 -28.71 14.97
N ARG A 115 23.13 -28.46 13.68
CA ARG A 115 24.14 -27.67 12.95
C ARG A 115 23.45 -26.45 12.33
N SER A 116 24.09 -25.30 12.42
CA SER A 116 23.69 -24.12 11.64
C SER A 116 24.25 -24.24 10.23
N LEU A 117 23.36 -24.10 9.25
CA LEU A 117 23.70 -24.03 7.84
C LEU A 117 23.38 -22.61 7.35
N ARG A 118 24.40 -21.91 6.85
CA ARG A 118 24.21 -20.61 6.19
C ARG A 118 23.98 -20.81 4.71
N LEU A 119 22.87 -20.28 4.22
CA LEU A 119 22.51 -20.30 2.80
C LEU A 119 22.61 -18.88 2.26
N ASP A 120 23.39 -18.70 1.20
CA ASP A 120 23.46 -17.43 0.49
C ASP A 120 22.20 -17.21 -0.34
N LEU A 121 21.69 -15.99 -0.32
CA LEU A 121 20.53 -15.55 -1.09
C LEU A 121 20.97 -14.70 -2.29
N ALA A 122 20.18 -14.73 -3.34
CA ALA A 122 20.29 -13.73 -4.38
C ALA A 122 20.04 -12.33 -3.80
N HIS A 123 20.80 -11.31 -4.20
CA HIS A 123 20.54 -9.93 -3.81
C HIS A 123 19.16 -9.50 -4.28
N PHE A 124 18.34 -9.02 -3.38
CA PHE A 124 16.95 -8.61 -3.61
C PHE A 124 16.64 -7.29 -2.91
N THR A 125 15.58 -6.63 -3.32
CA THR A 125 15.04 -5.46 -2.61
C THR A 125 13.81 -5.85 -1.81
N LEU A 126 13.83 -5.64 -0.49
CA LEU A 126 12.63 -5.72 0.33
C LEU A 126 11.87 -4.39 0.27
N VAL A 127 10.60 -4.44 -0.10
CA VAL A 127 9.67 -3.32 0.05
C VAL A 127 8.67 -3.68 1.14
N GLY A 128 8.90 -3.16 2.34
CA GLY A 128 7.98 -3.31 3.47
C GLY A 128 6.86 -2.27 3.42
N ALA A 129 5.64 -2.66 3.72
CA ALA A 129 4.52 -1.72 3.86
C ALA A 129 3.85 -1.84 5.22
N THR A 130 3.51 -0.69 5.83
CA THR A 130 2.83 -0.67 7.12
C THR A 130 1.86 0.50 7.24
N THR A 131 0.75 0.27 7.92
CA THR A 131 -0.15 1.33 8.38
C THR A 131 0.24 1.88 9.76
N ARG A 132 1.11 1.18 10.48
CA ARG A 132 1.45 1.44 11.88
C ARG A 132 2.97 1.37 12.08
N ILE A 133 3.68 2.42 11.66
CA ILE A 133 5.15 2.45 11.76
C ILE A 133 5.66 2.29 13.20
N GLY A 134 4.91 2.78 14.20
CA GLY A 134 5.26 2.64 15.61
C GLY A 134 5.21 1.21 16.17
N LEU A 135 4.61 0.25 15.42
CA LEU A 135 4.62 -1.16 15.80
C LEU A 135 5.79 -1.95 15.19
N LEU A 136 6.56 -1.34 14.30
CA LEU A 136 7.80 -1.94 13.81
C LEU A 136 8.87 -1.89 14.89
N THR A 137 9.58 -3.00 15.06
CA THR A 137 10.75 -3.03 15.93
C THR A 137 11.84 -2.08 15.40
N SER A 138 12.59 -1.43 16.28
CA SER A 138 13.70 -0.57 15.85
C SER A 138 14.71 -1.33 14.98
N PRO A 139 15.13 -2.58 15.34
CA PRO A 139 16.05 -3.33 14.51
C PRO A 139 15.56 -3.56 13.06
N LEU A 140 14.27 -3.83 12.88
CA LEU A 140 13.72 -3.99 11.53
C LEU A 140 13.65 -2.66 10.77
N ARG A 141 13.21 -1.60 11.44
CA ARG A 141 13.09 -0.29 10.82
C ARG A 141 14.42 0.28 10.35
N ASP A 142 15.46 0.11 11.16
CA ASP A 142 16.78 0.69 10.91
C ASP A 142 17.51 0.02 9.72
N ARG A 143 17.03 -1.14 9.27
CA ARG A 143 17.50 -1.86 8.08
C ARG A 143 16.93 -1.37 6.76
N PHE A 144 15.96 -0.45 6.80
CA PHE A 144 15.45 0.17 5.58
C PHE A 144 16.25 1.42 5.24
N GLY A 145 16.99 1.38 4.14
CA GLY A 145 17.75 2.53 3.63
C GLY A 145 16.86 3.66 3.11
N VAL A 146 15.65 3.32 2.65
CA VAL A 146 14.68 4.28 2.13
C VAL A 146 13.37 4.19 2.90
N VAL A 147 12.94 5.30 3.53
CA VAL A 147 11.68 5.37 4.27
C VAL A 147 10.79 6.43 3.63
N ALA A 148 9.66 6.01 3.05
CA ALA A 148 8.74 6.88 2.33
C ALA A 148 7.35 6.91 2.99
N ARG A 149 6.93 8.11 3.40
CA ARG A 149 5.59 8.35 3.93
C ARG A 149 4.62 8.62 2.80
N LEU A 150 3.48 7.91 2.78
CA LEU A 150 2.36 8.20 1.90
C LEU A 150 1.34 9.04 2.65
N GLU A 151 0.86 10.09 1.99
CA GLU A 151 -0.08 11.06 2.55
C GLU A 151 -1.43 10.97 1.85
N TYR A 152 -2.45 11.56 2.45
CA TYR A 152 -3.75 11.69 1.81
C TYR A 152 -3.65 12.51 0.52
N TYR A 153 -4.41 12.10 -0.48
CA TYR A 153 -4.45 12.76 -1.77
C TYR A 153 -5.35 13.99 -1.73
N ARG A 154 -4.97 15.01 -2.50
CA ARG A 154 -5.87 16.14 -2.77
C ARG A 154 -7.00 15.71 -3.71
N PRO A 155 -8.17 16.38 -3.66
CA PRO A 155 -9.30 16.04 -4.53
C PRO A 155 -8.94 16.02 -6.02
N GLU A 156 -8.10 16.94 -6.49
CA GLU A 156 -7.69 17.03 -7.90
C GLU A 156 -6.88 15.79 -8.33
N ALA A 157 -5.99 15.32 -7.48
CA ALA A 157 -5.23 14.09 -7.73
C ALA A 157 -6.13 12.84 -7.70
N LEU A 158 -7.13 12.81 -6.81
CA LEU A 158 -8.12 11.74 -6.80
C LEU A 158 -9.04 11.78 -8.02
N GLN A 159 -9.42 12.97 -8.50
CA GLN A 159 -10.20 13.13 -9.72
C GLN A 159 -9.49 12.47 -10.91
N GLU A 160 -8.18 12.69 -11.07
CA GLU A 160 -7.40 12.02 -12.11
C GLU A 160 -7.40 10.49 -11.95
N ILE A 161 -7.32 9.98 -10.72
CA ILE A 161 -7.43 8.53 -10.43
C ILE A 161 -8.83 8.02 -10.80
N VAL A 162 -9.89 8.78 -10.51
CA VAL A 162 -11.27 8.45 -10.89
C VAL A 162 -11.40 8.35 -12.39
N PHE A 163 -10.86 9.33 -13.16
CA PHE A 163 -10.87 9.27 -14.62
C PHE A 163 -10.15 8.05 -15.17
N ARG A 164 -8.95 7.75 -14.69
CA ARG A 164 -8.20 6.55 -15.10
C ARG A 164 -8.97 5.27 -14.80
N THR A 165 -9.61 5.22 -13.63
CA THR A 165 -10.41 4.05 -13.24
C THR A 165 -11.69 3.94 -14.07
N ALA A 166 -12.36 5.05 -14.38
CA ALA A 166 -13.52 5.09 -15.26
C ALA A 166 -13.19 4.55 -16.65
N ALA A 167 -12.06 4.98 -17.23
CA ALA A 167 -11.58 4.47 -18.51
C ALA A 167 -11.32 2.95 -18.47
N VAL A 168 -10.68 2.43 -17.40
CA VAL A 168 -10.47 0.98 -17.23
C VAL A 168 -11.79 0.22 -17.08
N LEU A 169 -12.80 0.84 -16.45
CA LEU A 169 -14.15 0.25 -16.30
C LEU A 169 -15.02 0.39 -17.53
N GLY A 170 -14.55 1.07 -18.61
CA GLY A 170 -15.29 1.29 -19.83
C GLY A 170 -16.49 2.23 -19.66
N VAL A 171 -16.42 3.19 -18.73
CA VAL A 171 -17.50 4.16 -18.49
C VAL A 171 -17.00 5.59 -18.66
N SER A 172 -17.88 6.45 -19.18
CA SER A 172 -17.63 7.87 -19.31
C SER A 172 -18.15 8.62 -18.08
N ILE A 173 -17.41 9.62 -17.61
CA ILE A 173 -17.78 10.47 -16.49
C ILE A 173 -17.38 11.91 -16.78
N ILE A 174 -18.24 12.88 -16.48
CA ILE A 174 -17.90 14.29 -16.66
C ILE A 174 -16.98 14.79 -15.53
N PRO A 175 -16.17 15.86 -15.77
CA PRO A 175 -15.18 16.34 -14.79
C PRO A 175 -15.78 16.68 -13.44
N GLU A 176 -16.91 17.33 -13.39
CA GLU A 176 -17.59 17.74 -12.17
C GLU A 176 -18.07 16.54 -11.35
N ALA A 177 -18.57 15.48 -12.01
CA ALA A 177 -18.97 14.23 -11.36
C ALA A 177 -17.76 13.46 -10.80
N ALA A 178 -16.65 13.44 -11.53
CA ALA A 178 -15.41 12.83 -11.05
C ALA A 178 -14.84 13.59 -9.83
N LEU A 179 -14.92 14.92 -9.82
CA LEU A 179 -14.52 15.75 -8.68
C LEU A 179 -15.44 15.53 -7.47
N GLU A 180 -16.75 15.37 -7.68
CA GLU A 180 -17.72 15.05 -6.62
C GLU A 180 -17.37 13.71 -5.94
N VAL A 181 -17.05 12.67 -6.71
CA VAL A 181 -16.57 11.38 -6.18
C VAL A 181 -15.26 11.55 -5.41
N ALA A 182 -14.31 12.30 -5.97
CA ALA A 182 -12.99 12.53 -5.40
C ALA A 182 -13.07 13.29 -4.06
N SER A 183 -13.89 14.32 -3.98
CA SER A 183 -14.08 15.14 -2.77
C SER A 183 -14.62 14.32 -1.60
N ARG A 184 -15.56 13.40 -1.85
CA ARG A 184 -16.13 12.53 -0.82
C ARG A 184 -15.27 11.30 -0.50
N ALA A 185 -14.12 11.13 -1.16
CA ALA A 185 -13.22 9.99 -0.94
C ALA A 185 -12.22 10.16 0.23
N ARG A 186 -12.28 11.25 0.95
CA ARG A 186 -11.41 11.54 2.13
C ARG A 186 -9.93 11.30 1.86
N GLY A 187 -9.44 11.76 0.73
CA GLY A 187 -8.03 11.66 0.35
C GLY A 187 -7.55 10.24 0.02
N THR A 188 -8.45 9.27 -0.16
CA THR A 188 -8.08 7.85 -0.28
C THR A 188 -8.46 7.25 -1.64
N PRO A 189 -7.48 6.86 -2.49
CA PRO A 189 -7.74 6.21 -3.78
C PRO A 189 -8.64 4.97 -3.72
N ARG A 190 -8.49 4.13 -2.69
CA ARG A 190 -9.34 2.94 -2.50
C ARG A 190 -10.81 3.32 -2.32
N ILE A 191 -11.08 4.39 -1.55
CA ILE A 191 -12.44 4.89 -1.33
C ILE A 191 -12.97 5.50 -2.63
N ALA A 192 -12.21 6.37 -3.31
CA ALA A 192 -12.60 6.96 -4.58
C ALA A 192 -13.01 5.90 -5.60
N ASN A 193 -12.20 4.86 -5.78
CA ASN A 193 -12.50 3.76 -6.69
C ASN A 193 -13.74 2.95 -6.26
N ARG A 194 -13.96 2.76 -4.96
CA ARG A 194 -15.15 2.11 -4.42
C ARG A 194 -16.41 2.93 -4.71
N LEU A 195 -16.35 4.23 -4.47
CA LEU A 195 -17.47 5.14 -4.74
C LEU A 195 -17.78 5.20 -6.23
N LEU A 196 -16.76 5.34 -7.09
CA LEU A 196 -16.95 5.34 -8.55
C LEU A 196 -17.68 4.08 -9.04
N LYS A 197 -17.32 2.90 -8.54
CA LYS A 197 -18.00 1.64 -8.90
C LYS A 197 -19.48 1.69 -8.52
N ARG A 198 -19.82 2.24 -7.38
CA ARG A 198 -21.24 2.37 -6.98
C ARG A 198 -21.97 3.40 -7.82
N VAL A 199 -21.36 4.55 -8.07
CA VAL A 199 -21.94 5.57 -8.97
C VAL A 199 -22.17 5.01 -10.37
N ARG A 200 -21.25 4.23 -10.91
CA ARG A 200 -21.41 3.51 -12.17
C ARG A 200 -22.67 2.60 -12.16
N ASP A 201 -22.85 1.82 -11.08
CA ASP A 201 -23.99 0.91 -10.98
C ASP A 201 -25.32 1.69 -11.04
N PHE A 202 -25.40 2.89 -10.43
CA PHE A 202 -26.56 3.78 -10.52
C PHE A 202 -26.77 4.33 -11.93
N ALA A 203 -25.71 4.76 -12.60
CA ALA A 203 -25.79 5.26 -13.99
C ALA A 203 -26.28 4.16 -14.95
N GLN A 204 -25.76 2.94 -14.79
CA GLN A 204 -26.18 1.80 -15.60
C GLN A 204 -27.67 1.46 -15.45
N VAL A 205 -28.19 1.49 -14.21
CA VAL A 205 -29.62 1.24 -13.96
C VAL A 205 -30.51 2.33 -14.61
N LYS A 206 -30.00 3.57 -14.67
CA LYS A 206 -30.70 4.68 -15.34
C LYS A 206 -30.46 4.73 -16.86
N SER A 207 -29.68 3.80 -17.42
CA SER A 207 -29.29 3.78 -18.82
C SER A 207 -28.60 5.06 -19.28
N GLU A 208 -27.78 5.67 -18.41
CA GLU A 208 -26.98 6.85 -18.73
C GLU A 208 -25.66 6.42 -19.37
N ASP A 209 -25.36 6.95 -20.56
CA ASP A 209 -24.09 6.71 -21.26
C ASP A 209 -22.91 7.43 -20.62
N ILE A 210 -23.17 8.56 -19.95
CA ILE A 210 -22.18 9.40 -19.32
C ILE A 210 -22.65 9.70 -17.88
N ILE A 211 -21.79 9.40 -16.90
CA ILE A 211 -22.08 9.66 -15.49
C ILE A 211 -22.15 11.17 -15.25
N SER A 212 -23.32 11.66 -14.87
CA SER A 212 -23.61 13.06 -14.56
C SER A 212 -23.36 13.39 -13.08
N VAL A 213 -23.35 14.69 -12.74
CA VAL A 213 -23.26 15.16 -11.35
C VAL A 213 -24.50 14.74 -10.56
N ASP A 214 -25.69 14.84 -11.18
CA ASP A 214 -26.94 14.54 -10.49
C ASP A 214 -27.04 13.06 -10.13
N THR A 215 -26.66 12.17 -11.05
CA THR A 215 -26.60 10.73 -10.76
C THR A 215 -25.52 10.42 -9.73
N THR A 216 -24.37 11.09 -9.79
CA THR A 216 -23.32 10.93 -8.80
C THR A 216 -23.82 11.33 -7.39
N ARG A 217 -24.44 12.49 -7.26
CA ARG A 217 -25.01 12.95 -5.99
C ARG A 217 -26.11 12.04 -5.46
N ALA A 218 -27.03 11.62 -6.33
CA ALA A 218 -28.09 10.69 -5.97
C ALA A 218 -27.52 9.36 -5.45
N ALA A 219 -26.52 8.80 -6.15
CA ALA A 219 -25.85 7.58 -5.73
C ALA A 219 -25.14 7.74 -4.38
N LEU A 220 -24.33 8.79 -4.20
CA LEU A 220 -23.59 9.03 -2.96
C LEU A 220 -24.51 9.30 -1.76
N ASN A 221 -25.63 10.02 -1.97
CA ASN A 221 -26.65 10.25 -0.95
C ASN A 221 -27.36 8.94 -0.57
N SER A 222 -27.69 8.09 -1.55
CA SER A 222 -28.26 6.76 -1.29
C SER A 222 -27.32 5.84 -0.51
N LEU A 223 -26.01 6.04 -0.64
CA LEU A 223 -24.99 5.37 0.15
C LEU A 223 -24.71 6.03 1.52
N GLU A 224 -25.50 7.03 1.87
CA GLU A 224 -25.36 7.82 3.10
C GLU A 224 -23.98 8.49 3.26
N VAL A 225 -23.28 8.75 2.16
CA VAL A 225 -22.00 9.49 2.14
C VAL A 225 -22.28 10.97 1.94
N ASP A 226 -22.00 11.78 2.94
CA ASP A 226 -22.28 13.21 2.92
C ASP A 226 -21.23 14.01 2.08
N PRO A 227 -21.39 15.33 1.90
CA PRO A 227 -20.44 16.15 1.14
C PRO A 227 -19.01 16.13 1.69
N LEU A 228 -18.81 15.84 2.97
CA LEU A 228 -17.49 15.69 3.60
C LEU A 228 -16.93 14.27 3.48
N GLY A 229 -17.70 13.34 2.89
CA GLY A 229 -17.35 11.94 2.77
C GLY A 229 -17.61 11.12 4.04
N LEU A 230 -18.34 11.68 5.00
CA LEU A 230 -18.69 11.00 6.25
C LEU A 230 -19.86 10.03 6.02
N ASP A 231 -19.73 8.82 6.54
CA ASP A 231 -20.80 7.85 6.56
C ASP A 231 -21.71 8.02 7.82
N ARG A 232 -22.72 7.16 7.93
CA ARG A 232 -23.65 7.20 9.07
C ARG A 232 -22.93 7.04 10.42
N SER A 233 -21.97 6.14 10.50
CA SER A 233 -21.24 5.87 11.74
C SER A 233 -20.35 7.04 12.13
N ASP A 234 -19.65 7.65 11.15
CA ASP A 234 -18.85 8.85 11.36
C ASP A 234 -19.71 9.99 11.94
N ARG A 235 -20.90 10.24 11.34
CA ARG A 235 -21.81 11.29 11.81
C ARG A 235 -22.36 11.01 13.22
N GLN A 236 -22.73 9.77 13.51
CA GLN A 236 -23.17 9.37 14.86
C GLN A 236 -22.08 9.59 15.91
N LEU A 237 -20.83 9.24 15.60
CA LEU A 237 -19.70 9.49 16.49
C LEU A 237 -19.50 10.98 16.74
N LEU A 238 -19.50 11.80 15.68
CA LEU A 238 -19.37 13.26 15.80
C LEU A 238 -20.52 13.87 16.60
N GLN A 239 -21.75 13.44 16.36
CA GLN A 239 -22.92 13.88 17.14
C GLN A 239 -22.79 13.52 18.62
N ALA A 240 -22.33 12.30 18.92
CA ALA A 240 -22.08 11.88 20.29
C ALA A 240 -21.01 12.73 20.98
N LEU A 241 -19.91 13.04 20.28
CA LEU A 241 -18.85 13.92 20.79
C LEU A 241 -19.36 15.35 21.04
N ILE A 242 -20.16 15.90 20.12
CA ILE A 242 -20.71 17.24 20.27
C ILE A 242 -21.72 17.28 21.44
N ASN A 243 -22.64 16.32 21.48
CA ASN A 243 -23.75 16.34 22.45
C ASN A 243 -23.27 16.01 23.88
N ASN A 244 -22.31 15.08 24.04
CA ASN A 244 -21.91 14.59 25.36
C ASN A 244 -20.64 15.27 25.89
N PHE A 245 -19.82 15.84 25.01
CA PHE A 245 -18.49 16.39 25.36
C PHE A 245 -18.24 17.79 24.80
N GLY A 246 -19.26 18.49 24.33
CA GLY A 246 -19.12 19.85 23.80
C GLY A 246 -18.18 19.97 22.58
N GLY A 247 -17.93 18.85 21.87
CA GLY A 247 -17.07 18.82 20.70
C GLY A 247 -15.64 18.33 20.96
N GLY A 248 -15.30 17.96 22.17
CA GLY A 248 -14.01 17.39 22.52
C GLY A 248 -13.87 17.11 24.01
N PRO A 249 -12.81 16.39 24.40
CA PRO A 249 -12.49 16.20 25.83
C PRO A 249 -12.03 17.50 26.48
#